data_3bb829d69737fb133ad795555962c0c7
#
_entry.id   3bb829d69737fb133ad795555962c0c7
#
_cell.length_a   1.000
_cell.length_b   1.000
_cell.length_c   1.000
_cell.angle_alpha   90.00
_cell.angle_beta   90.00
_cell.angle_gamma   90.00
#
_symmetry.space_group_name_H-M   'P 1'
#
loop_
_entity.id
_entity.type
_entity.pdbx_description
1 polymer ?
#
loop_
_entity_poly.entity_id
_entity_poly.type
_entity_poly.pdbx_seq_one_letter_code
_entity_poly.pdbx_strand_id
1 'polypeptide(L)'
;MFTLKKIRVALIGYGRSGRNIHRKLLLQLPDKYEFVAFVEQDKERREMIERENGVQALNDYRELFGRTDIDLVINASFSFDHARISYDLLANGFDVLSEKPASGNVNDFECALKAAKEHGRQYFIFQQYRFAPAYMKMREIVASGKLGRPVQYTFNFDGFARRWDWQTVHGFSAGSLRNTGPHPMDWALDVMGHPQDIDVFCAMDRAHTYGDGEDYVKMILRAPGAPVCDIEISSAFGFGGKDTYQVHGTRGCLTGTDNGLKWKYYVDEEAPEQHLTTTPLRTEDCTPIYCGEELPMHEEEWIPNAEEARTFNSKGLNYYNALYDTLTTGAPFLIKNDEILLQLKITEEAYRQNADMFK
;
A
#
# COMPACT_ATOMS: atom_id res chain seq x y z
N MET A 1 -3.77 -37.98 -3.01
CA MET A 1 -3.49 -36.64 -3.56
C MET A 1 -4.67 -35.78 -3.06
N PHE A 2 -4.46 -34.94 -2.08
CA PHE A 2 -5.51 -34.01 -1.63
C PHE A 2 -5.70 -32.99 -2.76
N THR A 3 -6.83 -33.01 -3.42
CA THR A 3 -7.20 -31.96 -4.37
C THR A 3 -7.38 -30.68 -3.55
N LEU A 4 -6.48 -29.72 -3.71
CA LEU A 4 -6.64 -28.41 -3.08
C LEU A 4 -7.97 -27.80 -3.56
N LYS A 5 -8.82 -27.36 -2.64
CA LYS A 5 -10.10 -26.72 -2.97
C LYS A 5 -9.81 -25.40 -3.66
N LYS A 6 -10.25 -25.21 -4.92
CA LYS A 6 -10.18 -23.90 -5.59
C LYS A 6 -11.15 -22.93 -4.94
N ILE A 7 -10.75 -21.67 -4.83
CA ILE A 7 -11.60 -20.57 -4.41
C ILE A 7 -12.40 -20.10 -5.63
N ARG A 8 -13.72 -20.17 -5.55
CA ARG A 8 -14.65 -19.74 -6.60
C ARG A 8 -14.91 -18.24 -6.47
N VAL A 9 -14.51 -17.48 -7.48
CA VAL A 9 -14.44 -16.02 -7.44
C VAL A 9 -15.51 -15.39 -8.33
N ALA A 10 -16.25 -14.43 -7.78
CA ALA A 10 -16.99 -13.43 -8.55
C ALA A 10 -16.19 -12.13 -8.63
N LEU A 11 -16.13 -11.51 -9.81
CA LEU A 11 -15.43 -10.24 -10.02
C LEU A 11 -16.42 -9.14 -10.43
N ILE A 12 -16.50 -8.09 -9.63
CA ILE A 12 -17.29 -6.87 -9.91
C ILE A 12 -16.41 -5.79 -10.47
N GLY A 13 -16.80 -5.25 -11.62
CA GLY A 13 -16.06 -4.24 -12.37
C GLY A 13 -15.00 -4.85 -13.29
N TYR A 14 -15.09 -4.54 -14.59
CA TYR A 14 -14.14 -5.00 -15.62
C TYR A 14 -13.34 -3.86 -16.24
N GLY A 15 -13.09 -2.85 -15.40
CA GLY A 15 -12.21 -1.74 -15.70
C GLY A 15 -10.72 -2.10 -15.55
N ARG A 16 -9.88 -1.08 -15.36
CA ARG A 16 -8.42 -1.25 -15.21
C ARG A 16 -8.06 -2.25 -14.11
N SER A 17 -8.63 -2.12 -12.90
CA SER A 17 -8.30 -3.00 -11.78
C SER A 17 -8.86 -4.41 -12.00
N GLY A 18 -10.13 -4.55 -12.31
CA GLY A 18 -10.74 -5.87 -12.50
C GLY A 18 -10.08 -6.67 -13.61
N ARG A 19 -10.00 -6.11 -14.82
CA ARG A 19 -9.46 -6.82 -16.00
C ARG A 19 -7.94 -6.95 -15.97
N ASN A 20 -7.22 -5.82 -15.75
CA ASN A 20 -5.77 -5.78 -15.98
C ASN A 20 -4.96 -6.14 -14.73
N ILE A 21 -5.58 -6.18 -13.54
CA ILE A 21 -4.95 -6.56 -12.29
C ILE A 21 -5.51 -7.88 -11.80
N HIS A 22 -6.70 -7.88 -11.19
CA HIS A 22 -7.25 -9.05 -10.52
C HIS A 22 -7.39 -10.26 -11.44
N ARG A 23 -8.08 -10.10 -12.57
CA ARG A 23 -8.22 -11.20 -13.54
C ARG A 23 -6.86 -11.72 -14.02
N LYS A 24 -5.96 -10.80 -14.41
CA LYS A 24 -4.65 -11.18 -14.94
C LYS A 24 -3.78 -11.92 -13.92
N LEU A 25 -3.88 -11.58 -12.63
CA LEU A 25 -3.17 -12.27 -11.55
C LEU A 25 -3.76 -13.65 -11.29
N LEU A 26 -5.08 -13.75 -11.16
CA LEU A 26 -5.74 -15.02 -10.82
C LEU A 26 -5.64 -16.05 -11.95
N LEU A 27 -5.60 -15.63 -13.21
CA LEU A 27 -5.33 -16.55 -14.34
C LEU A 27 -3.93 -17.19 -14.28
N GLN A 28 -3.00 -16.64 -13.50
CA GLN A 28 -1.69 -17.23 -13.25
C GLN A 28 -1.70 -18.23 -12.06
N LEU A 29 -2.83 -18.33 -11.35
CA LEU A 29 -3.03 -19.21 -10.19
C LEU A 29 -4.21 -20.18 -10.42
N PRO A 30 -4.25 -20.90 -11.56
CA PRO A 30 -5.43 -21.69 -11.97
C PRO A 30 -5.70 -22.90 -11.05
N ASP A 31 -4.71 -23.32 -10.27
CA ASP A 31 -4.87 -24.40 -9.29
C ASP A 31 -5.48 -23.91 -7.96
N LYS A 32 -5.47 -22.60 -7.73
CA LYS A 32 -5.95 -21.97 -6.49
C LYS A 32 -7.29 -21.25 -6.65
N TYR A 33 -7.54 -20.66 -7.82
CA TYR A 33 -8.69 -19.80 -8.06
C TYR A 33 -9.38 -20.15 -9.37
N GLU A 34 -10.70 -19.95 -9.41
CA GLU A 34 -11.50 -20.03 -10.63
C GLU A 34 -12.58 -18.94 -10.64
N PHE A 35 -12.80 -18.33 -11.79
CA PHE A 35 -13.88 -17.35 -11.95
C PHE A 35 -15.20 -18.08 -12.25
N VAL A 36 -16.23 -17.80 -11.44
CA VAL A 36 -17.59 -18.36 -11.60
C VAL A 36 -18.63 -17.29 -11.95
N ALA A 37 -18.28 -16.01 -11.81
CA ALA A 37 -19.16 -14.90 -12.20
C ALA A 37 -18.35 -13.63 -12.48
N PHE A 38 -18.89 -12.81 -13.38
CA PHE A 38 -18.45 -11.45 -13.63
C PHE A 38 -19.65 -10.51 -13.59
N VAL A 39 -19.45 -9.30 -13.05
CA VAL A 39 -20.46 -8.24 -13.00
C VAL A 39 -19.89 -6.96 -13.59
N GLU A 40 -20.60 -6.36 -14.54
CA GLU A 40 -20.17 -5.11 -15.18
C GLU A 40 -21.42 -4.37 -15.71
N GLN A 41 -21.55 -3.09 -15.38
CA GLN A 41 -22.69 -2.27 -15.79
C GLN A 41 -22.61 -1.84 -17.26
N ASP A 42 -21.39 -1.64 -17.76
CA ASP A 42 -21.15 -1.23 -19.13
C ASP A 42 -21.37 -2.40 -20.09
N LYS A 43 -22.25 -2.20 -21.08
CA LYS A 43 -22.62 -3.25 -22.04
C LYS A 43 -21.43 -3.73 -22.89
N GLU A 44 -20.62 -2.82 -23.39
CA GLU A 44 -19.47 -3.18 -24.25
C GLU A 44 -18.44 -4.00 -23.46
N ARG A 45 -18.26 -3.67 -22.19
CA ARG A 45 -17.38 -4.45 -21.29
C ARG A 45 -17.98 -5.81 -20.95
N ARG A 46 -19.30 -5.95 -20.80
CA ARG A 46 -19.93 -7.29 -20.67
C ARG A 46 -19.67 -8.15 -21.89
N GLU A 47 -19.85 -7.62 -23.09
CA GLU A 47 -19.51 -8.31 -24.32
C GLU A 47 -18.01 -8.68 -24.41
N MET A 48 -17.13 -7.83 -23.85
CA MET A 48 -15.70 -8.15 -23.71
C MET A 48 -15.47 -9.31 -22.74
N ILE A 49 -16.16 -9.33 -21.60
CA ILE A 49 -16.09 -10.44 -20.63
C ILE A 49 -16.47 -11.76 -21.31
N GLU A 50 -17.57 -11.77 -22.03
CA GLU A 50 -18.04 -12.98 -22.74
C GLU A 50 -17.01 -13.49 -23.74
N ARG A 51 -16.41 -12.59 -24.52
CA ARG A 51 -15.36 -12.97 -25.47
C ARG A 51 -14.09 -13.50 -24.80
N GLU A 52 -13.70 -12.92 -23.68
CA GLU A 52 -12.42 -13.25 -23.01
C GLU A 52 -12.51 -14.43 -22.06
N ASN A 53 -13.70 -14.73 -21.50
CA ASN A 53 -13.85 -15.72 -20.44
C ASN A 53 -14.88 -16.83 -20.78
N GLY A 54 -15.64 -16.67 -21.85
CA GLY A 54 -16.64 -17.66 -22.29
C GLY A 54 -17.86 -17.78 -21.35
N VAL A 55 -18.11 -16.77 -20.50
CA VAL A 55 -19.22 -16.71 -19.55
C VAL A 55 -20.03 -15.45 -19.75
N GLN A 56 -21.35 -15.54 -19.56
CA GLN A 56 -22.22 -14.37 -19.56
C GLN A 56 -21.97 -13.51 -18.32
N ALA A 57 -21.78 -12.20 -18.52
CA ALA A 57 -21.61 -11.26 -17.44
C ALA A 57 -22.97 -10.75 -16.93
N LEU A 58 -23.08 -10.60 -15.61
CA LEU A 58 -24.23 -9.98 -14.94
C LEU A 58 -24.15 -8.45 -15.07
N ASN A 59 -25.31 -7.79 -15.03
CA ASN A 59 -25.37 -6.32 -15.11
C ASN A 59 -25.29 -5.64 -13.74
N ASP A 60 -25.78 -6.30 -12.70
CA ASP A 60 -25.87 -5.76 -11.34
C ASP A 60 -25.30 -6.75 -10.32
N TYR A 61 -24.47 -6.28 -9.39
CA TYR A 61 -23.88 -7.13 -8.36
C TYR A 61 -24.92 -7.80 -7.45
N ARG A 62 -26.11 -7.25 -7.33
CA ARG A 62 -27.20 -7.84 -6.56
C ARG A 62 -27.73 -9.14 -7.16
N GLU A 63 -27.45 -9.40 -8.43
CA GLU A 63 -27.72 -10.69 -9.06
C GLU A 63 -26.86 -11.84 -8.51
N LEU A 64 -25.81 -11.51 -7.73
CA LEU A 64 -25.02 -12.49 -6.99
C LEU A 64 -25.74 -13.00 -5.72
N PHE A 65 -26.69 -12.22 -5.17
CA PHE A 65 -27.31 -12.53 -3.89
C PHE A 65 -28.02 -13.90 -3.92
N GLY A 66 -27.81 -14.69 -2.87
CA GLY A 66 -28.33 -16.04 -2.76
C GLY A 66 -27.57 -17.14 -3.52
N ARG A 67 -26.53 -16.78 -4.30
CA ARG A 67 -25.64 -17.78 -4.92
C ARG A 67 -24.77 -18.47 -3.87
N THR A 68 -24.67 -19.79 -3.95
CA THR A 68 -23.88 -20.63 -3.04
C THR A 68 -22.61 -21.20 -3.68
N ASP A 69 -22.41 -20.90 -4.94
CA ASP A 69 -21.27 -21.33 -5.74
C ASP A 69 -20.14 -20.29 -5.79
N ILE A 70 -20.14 -19.28 -4.90
CA ILE A 70 -19.14 -18.22 -4.78
C ILE A 70 -18.52 -18.31 -3.40
N ASP A 71 -17.19 -18.40 -3.33
CA ASP A 71 -16.43 -18.39 -2.06
C ASP A 71 -15.88 -16.99 -1.74
N LEU A 72 -15.58 -16.17 -2.77
CA LEU A 72 -15.02 -14.81 -2.61
C LEU A 72 -15.58 -13.87 -3.69
N VAL A 73 -16.00 -12.68 -3.29
CA VAL A 73 -16.32 -11.61 -4.25
C VAL A 73 -15.21 -10.56 -4.25
N ILE A 74 -14.65 -10.29 -5.43
CA ILE A 74 -13.69 -9.20 -5.63
C ILE A 74 -14.46 -7.97 -6.09
N ASN A 75 -14.41 -6.91 -5.28
CA ASN A 75 -15.04 -5.62 -5.58
C ASN A 75 -13.98 -4.67 -6.18
N ALA A 76 -13.95 -4.59 -7.51
CA ALA A 76 -13.12 -3.66 -8.29
C ALA A 76 -13.99 -2.62 -9.02
N SER A 77 -15.06 -2.18 -8.39
CA SER A 77 -15.95 -1.10 -8.85
C SER A 77 -15.26 0.27 -8.83
N PHE A 78 -15.99 1.35 -8.94
CA PHE A 78 -15.44 2.69 -8.71
C PHE A 78 -15.14 2.92 -7.22
N SER A 79 -14.09 3.71 -6.92
CA SER A 79 -13.66 3.93 -5.54
C SER A 79 -14.73 4.51 -4.62
N PHE A 80 -15.61 5.35 -5.13
CA PHE A 80 -16.73 5.91 -4.38
C PHE A 80 -17.84 4.89 -4.03
N ASP A 81 -17.84 3.72 -4.69
CA ASP A 81 -18.79 2.63 -4.44
C ASP A 81 -18.22 1.48 -3.61
N HIS A 82 -16.91 1.44 -3.35
CA HIS A 82 -16.26 0.30 -2.70
C HIS A 82 -16.91 -0.07 -1.38
N ALA A 83 -17.09 0.89 -0.47
CA ALA A 83 -17.66 0.61 0.86
C ALA A 83 -19.12 0.16 0.78
N ARG A 84 -19.94 0.85 -0.02
CA ARG A 84 -21.37 0.54 -0.18
C ARG A 84 -21.59 -0.87 -0.76
N ILE A 85 -20.91 -1.19 -1.87
CA ILE A 85 -21.05 -2.51 -2.50
C ILE A 85 -20.49 -3.60 -1.57
N SER A 86 -19.35 -3.35 -0.91
CA SER A 86 -18.79 -4.31 0.05
C SER A 86 -19.73 -4.55 1.23
N TYR A 87 -20.36 -3.50 1.78
CA TYR A 87 -21.38 -3.63 2.83
C TYR A 87 -22.52 -4.55 2.38
N ASP A 88 -23.10 -4.28 1.20
CA ASP A 88 -24.21 -5.08 0.67
C ASP A 88 -23.82 -6.56 0.50
N LEU A 89 -22.63 -6.82 -0.02
CA LEU A 89 -22.12 -8.19 -0.22
C LEU A 89 -21.89 -8.93 1.11
N LEU A 90 -21.24 -8.27 2.07
CA LEU A 90 -21.01 -8.82 3.42
C LEU A 90 -22.32 -9.12 4.13
N ALA A 91 -23.30 -8.22 4.06
CA ALA A 91 -24.63 -8.40 4.63
C ALA A 91 -25.44 -9.53 3.95
N ASN A 92 -25.10 -9.87 2.69
CA ASN A 92 -25.70 -10.97 1.97
C ASN A 92 -24.87 -12.27 2.01
N GLY A 93 -23.91 -12.36 2.93
CA GLY A 93 -23.21 -13.59 3.28
C GLY A 93 -22.01 -13.95 2.41
N PHE A 94 -21.39 -12.98 1.73
CA PHE A 94 -20.17 -13.19 0.95
C PHE A 94 -18.92 -12.73 1.71
N ASP A 95 -17.82 -13.45 1.56
CA ASP A 95 -16.49 -12.93 1.85
C ASP A 95 -16.07 -11.98 0.73
N VAL A 96 -15.47 -10.84 1.09
CA VAL A 96 -15.21 -9.75 0.13
C VAL A 96 -13.74 -9.34 0.15
N LEU A 97 -13.14 -9.22 -1.03
CA LEU A 97 -11.90 -8.49 -1.28
C LEU A 97 -12.23 -7.21 -2.03
N SER A 98 -12.00 -6.05 -1.42
CA SER A 98 -12.21 -4.76 -2.08
C SER A 98 -10.90 -4.14 -2.54
N GLU A 99 -10.96 -3.42 -3.68
CA GLU A 99 -9.90 -2.53 -4.09
C GLU A 99 -9.74 -1.35 -3.11
N LYS A 100 -8.54 -0.77 -3.13
CA LYS A 100 -8.26 0.49 -2.41
C LYS A 100 -8.67 1.72 -3.25
N PRO A 101 -9.02 2.86 -2.65
CA PRO A 101 -9.24 3.02 -1.21
C PRO A 101 -10.42 2.18 -0.73
N ALA A 102 -10.32 1.65 0.48
CA ALA A 102 -11.38 0.80 1.04
C ALA A 102 -12.71 1.52 1.17
N SER A 103 -12.65 2.82 1.42
CA SER A 103 -13.80 3.74 1.56
C SER A 103 -13.38 5.18 1.28
N GLY A 104 -14.35 6.04 1.00
CA GLY A 104 -14.18 7.48 0.96
C GLY A 104 -14.12 8.13 2.36
N ASN A 105 -14.60 7.44 3.40
CA ASN A 105 -14.66 7.92 4.78
C ASN A 105 -14.63 6.76 5.79
N VAL A 106 -14.34 7.11 7.05
CA VAL A 106 -14.24 6.16 8.18
C VAL A 106 -15.58 5.48 8.45
N ASN A 107 -16.68 6.23 8.51
CA ASN A 107 -17.98 5.70 8.92
C ASN A 107 -18.50 4.59 7.98
N ASP A 108 -18.38 4.76 6.67
CA ASP A 108 -18.83 3.75 5.71
C ASP A 108 -17.99 2.47 5.80
N PHE A 109 -16.69 2.60 6.10
CA PHE A 109 -15.83 1.43 6.33
C PHE A 109 -16.21 0.70 7.62
N GLU A 110 -16.48 1.44 8.71
CA GLU A 110 -16.95 0.85 9.97
C GLU A 110 -18.30 0.13 9.81
N CYS A 111 -19.21 0.67 8.99
CA CYS A 111 -20.45 -0.01 8.64
C CYS A 111 -20.19 -1.35 7.92
N ALA A 112 -19.26 -1.38 6.97
CA ALA A 112 -18.90 -2.61 6.27
C ALA A 112 -18.23 -3.63 7.22
N LEU A 113 -17.36 -3.19 8.14
CA LEU A 113 -16.76 -4.05 9.16
C LEU A 113 -17.81 -4.64 10.12
N LYS A 114 -18.80 -3.82 10.50
CA LYS A 114 -19.91 -4.28 11.34
C LYS A 114 -20.71 -5.35 10.61
N ALA A 115 -21.07 -5.16 9.35
CA ALA A 115 -21.77 -6.15 8.54
C ALA A 115 -20.95 -7.45 8.43
N ALA A 116 -19.64 -7.36 8.16
CA ALA A 116 -18.75 -8.52 8.14
C ALA A 116 -18.84 -9.34 9.44
N LYS A 117 -18.74 -8.65 10.58
CA LYS A 117 -18.82 -9.29 11.91
C LYS A 117 -20.19 -9.91 12.19
N GLU A 118 -21.28 -9.20 11.90
CA GLU A 118 -22.66 -9.66 12.14
C GLU A 118 -23.02 -10.89 11.32
N HIS A 119 -22.50 -10.99 10.10
CA HIS A 119 -22.76 -12.10 9.20
C HIS A 119 -21.65 -13.17 9.18
N GLY A 120 -20.62 -13.04 10.04
CA GLY A 120 -19.51 -14.00 10.11
C GLY A 120 -18.73 -14.10 8.82
N ARG A 121 -18.53 -12.98 8.12
CA ARG A 121 -17.82 -12.87 6.84
C ARG A 121 -16.46 -12.20 7.00
N GLN A 122 -15.57 -12.49 6.05
CA GLN A 122 -14.24 -11.90 5.99
C GLN A 122 -14.23 -10.71 5.01
N TYR A 123 -13.57 -9.64 5.42
CA TYR A 123 -13.41 -8.44 4.57
C TYR A 123 -11.93 -8.16 4.41
N PHE A 124 -11.44 -8.16 3.17
CA PHE A 124 -10.05 -7.96 2.80
C PHE A 124 -9.93 -6.71 1.93
N ILE A 125 -8.81 -5.99 2.07
CA ILE A 125 -8.48 -4.83 1.24
C ILE A 125 -7.22 -5.13 0.44
N PHE A 126 -7.21 -4.80 -0.85
CA PHE A 126 -6.11 -5.10 -1.77
C PHE A 126 -4.91 -4.18 -1.56
N GLN A 127 -4.20 -4.36 -0.45
CA GLN A 127 -2.95 -3.65 -0.11
C GLN A 127 -1.72 -4.48 -0.53
N GLN A 128 -1.64 -4.81 -1.82
CA GLN A 128 -0.61 -5.70 -2.36
C GLN A 128 0.81 -5.15 -2.22
N TYR A 129 0.98 -3.85 -2.02
CA TYR A 129 2.30 -3.25 -1.83
C TYR A 129 3.01 -3.71 -0.55
N ARG A 130 2.27 -4.18 0.48
CA ARG A 130 2.84 -4.84 1.67
C ARG A 130 3.63 -6.10 1.30
N PHE A 131 3.33 -6.72 0.16
CA PHE A 131 3.97 -7.91 -0.39
C PHE A 131 4.99 -7.61 -1.50
N ALA A 132 5.37 -6.35 -1.70
CA ALA A 132 6.38 -5.97 -2.68
C ALA A 132 7.75 -6.52 -2.26
N PRO A 133 8.50 -7.21 -3.16
CA PRO A 133 9.78 -7.84 -2.82
C PRO A 133 10.78 -6.88 -2.19
N ALA A 134 10.93 -5.67 -2.73
CA ALA A 134 11.85 -4.67 -2.20
C ALA A 134 11.42 -4.18 -0.80
N TYR A 135 10.12 -3.96 -0.56
CA TYR A 135 9.62 -3.61 0.76
C TYR A 135 9.88 -4.72 1.78
N MET A 136 9.59 -5.97 1.43
CA MET A 136 9.85 -7.12 2.30
C MET A 136 11.35 -7.26 2.60
N LYS A 137 12.21 -7.04 1.58
CA LYS A 137 13.67 -7.07 1.76
C LYS A 137 14.17 -5.92 2.64
N MET A 138 13.64 -4.71 2.48
CA MET A 138 13.92 -3.60 3.39
C MET A 138 13.58 -3.95 4.83
N ARG A 139 12.41 -4.54 5.07
CA ARG A 139 11.99 -5.01 6.40
C ARG A 139 12.95 -6.04 6.98
N GLU A 140 13.42 -7.01 6.17
CA GLU A 140 14.42 -8.02 6.56
C GLU A 140 15.73 -7.36 6.97
N ILE A 141 16.26 -6.41 6.16
CA ILE A 141 17.51 -5.70 6.45
C ILE A 141 17.39 -4.92 7.77
N VAL A 142 16.29 -4.19 7.97
CA VAL A 142 16.05 -3.48 9.23
C VAL A 142 15.95 -4.44 10.41
N ALA A 143 15.23 -5.53 10.27
CA ALA A 143 15.08 -6.56 11.31
C ALA A 143 16.39 -7.27 11.66
N SER A 144 17.38 -7.31 10.73
CA SER A 144 18.72 -7.86 11.01
C SER A 144 19.50 -7.05 12.06
N GLY A 145 19.06 -5.82 12.36
CA GLY A 145 19.74 -4.93 13.29
C GLY A 145 20.99 -4.23 12.78
N LYS A 146 21.42 -4.52 11.54
CA LYS A 146 22.62 -3.91 10.95
C LYS A 146 22.58 -2.39 10.94
N LEU A 147 21.42 -1.80 10.64
CA LEU A 147 21.22 -0.35 10.60
C LEU A 147 21.07 0.29 12.00
N GLY A 148 21.08 -0.48 13.07
CA GLY A 148 20.74 -0.03 14.41
C GLY A 148 19.24 0.24 14.56
N ARG A 149 18.86 1.13 15.49
CA ARG A 149 17.46 1.56 15.67
C ARG A 149 17.08 2.52 14.53
N PRO A 150 15.98 2.24 13.82
CA PRO A 150 15.47 3.19 12.83
C PRO A 150 15.08 4.53 13.47
N VAL A 151 15.47 5.62 12.84
CA VAL A 151 15.16 7.00 13.24
C VAL A 151 14.09 7.59 12.32
N GLN A 152 14.24 7.35 11.02
CA GLN A 152 13.34 7.86 9.99
C GLN A 152 13.20 6.87 8.84
N TYR A 153 11.99 6.82 8.28
CA TYR A 153 11.71 6.26 6.95
C TYR A 153 11.21 7.35 6.02
N THR A 154 11.63 7.29 4.76
CA THR A 154 11.07 8.11 3.69
C THR A 154 10.52 7.18 2.61
N PHE A 155 9.29 7.46 2.17
CA PHE A 155 8.61 6.74 1.09
C PHE A 155 8.19 7.73 0.01
N ASN A 156 8.78 7.62 -1.19
CA ASN A 156 8.50 8.49 -2.31
C ASN A 156 7.76 7.76 -3.43
N PHE A 157 6.66 8.37 -3.89
CA PHE A 157 5.89 7.95 -5.06
C PHE A 157 5.84 9.10 -6.06
N ASP A 158 6.94 9.32 -6.75
CA ASP A 158 7.15 10.47 -7.61
C ASP A 158 7.06 10.10 -9.09
N GLY A 159 6.61 11.05 -9.88
CA GLY A 159 6.56 10.98 -11.32
C GLY A 159 6.21 12.32 -11.94
N PHE A 160 6.20 12.39 -13.27
CA PHE A 160 5.69 13.54 -13.98
C PHE A 160 4.52 13.12 -14.85
N ALA A 161 3.29 13.42 -14.41
CA ALA A 161 2.09 12.99 -15.08
C ALA A 161 0.97 14.04 -14.97
N ARG A 162 0.36 14.35 -16.11
CA ARG A 162 -0.87 15.15 -16.18
C ARG A 162 -2.05 14.23 -16.39
N ARG A 163 -3.04 14.31 -15.50
CA ARG A 163 -4.26 13.48 -15.58
C ARG A 163 -5.51 14.33 -15.71
N TRP A 164 -6.55 13.77 -16.36
CA TRP A 164 -7.84 14.44 -16.60
C TRP A 164 -9.01 13.44 -16.61
N ASP A 165 -8.85 12.29 -15.93
CA ASP A 165 -9.89 11.28 -15.80
C ASP A 165 -10.64 11.41 -14.45
N TRP A 166 -11.66 10.59 -14.24
CA TRP A 166 -12.49 10.62 -13.04
C TRP A 166 -11.69 10.50 -11.73
N GLN A 167 -10.49 9.91 -11.75
CA GLN A 167 -9.61 9.80 -10.58
C GLN A 167 -8.92 11.12 -10.22
N THR A 168 -9.21 12.20 -10.91
CA THR A 168 -8.77 13.55 -10.56
C THR A 168 -9.87 14.41 -9.96
N VAL A 169 -11.05 13.81 -9.69
CA VAL A 169 -12.21 14.49 -9.13
C VAL A 169 -12.41 14.08 -7.67
N HIS A 170 -12.21 15.03 -6.74
CA HIS A 170 -12.27 14.79 -5.29
C HIS A 170 -13.61 14.17 -4.86
N GLY A 171 -14.73 14.64 -5.42
CA GLY A 171 -16.07 14.12 -5.14
C GLY A 171 -16.27 12.64 -5.48
N PHE A 172 -15.41 12.04 -6.30
CA PHE A 172 -15.41 10.60 -6.62
C PHE A 172 -14.49 9.78 -5.73
N SER A 173 -14.18 10.26 -4.53
CA SER A 173 -13.21 9.62 -3.62
C SER A 173 -11.87 9.37 -4.30
N ALA A 174 -11.40 10.37 -5.05
CA ALA A 174 -10.20 10.36 -5.87
C ALA A 174 -9.21 11.44 -5.40
N GLY A 175 -8.15 11.68 -6.16
CA GLY A 175 -6.98 12.44 -5.76
C GLY A 175 -5.80 11.53 -5.43
N SER A 176 -4.59 12.06 -5.41
CA SER A 176 -3.37 11.26 -5.23
C SER A 176 -3.29 10.62 -3.85
N LEU A 177 -3.78 11.28 -2.80
CA LEU A 177 -3.79 10.71 -1.46
C LEU A 177 -4.67 9.44 -1.38
N ARG A 178 -5.87 9.44 -2.00
CA ARG A 178 -6.76 8.27 -2.02
C ARG A 178 -6.33 7.23 -3.05
N ASN A 179 -5.77 7.66 -4.17
CA ASN A 179 -5.39 6.73 -5.24
C ASN A 179 -4.02 6.06 -5.01
N THR A 180 -3.01 6.82 -4.62
CA THR A 180 -1.63 6.34 -4.39
C THR A 180 -1.31 6.21 -2.91
N GLY A 181 -1.76 7.16 -2.11
CA GLY A 181 -1.44 7.28 -0.68
C GLY A 181 -1.69 6.05 0.18
N PRO A 182 -2.69 5.18 -0.08
CA PRO A 182 -2.84 3.95 0.68
C PRO A 182 -1.59 3.06 0.71
N HIS A 183 -0.76 3.08 -0.34
CA HIS A 183 0.44 2.25 -0.41
C HIS A 183 1.56 2.73 0.53
N PRO A 184 2.08 3.98 0.40
CA PRO A 184 3.11 4.46 1.32
C PRO A 184 2.62 4.65 2.75
N MET A 185 1.34 4.96 2.98
CA MET A 185 0.77 5.00 4.33
C MET A 185 0.75 3.62 4.98
N ASP A 186 0.40 2.58 4.22
CA ASP A 186 0.43 1.20 4.68
C ASP A 186 1.84 0.80 5.14
N TRP A 187 2.86 1.14 4.36
CA TRP A 187 4.25 0.91 4.72
C TRP A 187 4.67 1.71 5.97
N ALA A 188 4.30 2.99 6.03
CA ALA A 188 4.63 3.83 7.16
C ALA A 188 4.04 3.30 8.47
N LEU A 189 2.76 2.96 8.46
CA LEU A 189 2.09 2.40 9.63
C LEU A 189 2.69 1.05 10.06
N ASP A 190 3.03 0.19 9.10
CA ASP A 190 3.65 -1.11 9.38
C ASP A 190 5.05 -0.96 10.03
N VAL A 191 5.91 -0.04 9.52
CA VAL A 191 7.23 0.18 10.13
C VAL A 191 7.15 0.92 11.48
N MET A 192 6.10 1.69 11.72
CA MET A 192 5.82 2.34 13.00
C MET A 192 5.19 1.40 14.03
N GLY A 193 4.72 0.20 13.64
CA GLY A 193 4.04 -0.74 14.52
C GLY A 193 2.58 -0.39 14.81
N HIS A 194 1.91 0.33 13.93
CA HIS A 194 0.49 0.73 14.01
C HIS A 194 0.11 1.46 15.31
N PRO A 195 0.83 2.52 15.71
CA PRO A 195 0.53 3.26 16.94
C PRO A 195 -0.86 3.92 16.85
N GLN A 196 -1.57 3.97 17.97
CA GLN A 196 -2.92 4.57 18.00
C GLN A 196 -2.89 6.10 18.13
N ASP A 197 -1.81 6.66 18.66
CA ASP A 197 -1.60 8.09 18.85
C ASP A 197 -0.56 8.58 17.82
N ILE A 198 -1.05 9.14 16.72
CA ILE A 198 -0.22 9.59 15.61
C ILE A 198 -0.45 11.07 15.36
N ASP A 199 0.63 11.84 15.46
CA ASP A 199 0.66 13.21 14.95
C ASP A 199 0.78 13.15 13.41
N VAL A 200 -0.15 13.82 12.73
CA VAL A 200 -0.18 13.95 11.27
C VAL A 200 0.08 15.39 10.87
N PHE A 201 1.09 15.61 10.07
CA PHE A 201 1.24 16.83 9.28
C PHE A 201 1.02 16.49 7.81
N CYS A 202 0.17 17.24 7.12
CA CYS A 202 -0.07 17.03 5.70
C CYS A 202 -0.22 18.37 4.96
N ALA A 203 0.57 18.54 3.90
CA ALA A 203 0.41 19.60 2.92
C ALA A 203 0.05 18.97 1.57
N MET A 204 -0.93 19.58 0.90
CA MET A 204 -1.40 19.16 -0.43
C MET A 204 -1.33 20.31 -1.41
N ASP A 205 -1.20 19.98 -2.70
CA ASP A 205 -1.28 20.95 -3.78
C ASP A 205 -1.84 20.28 -5.04
N ARG A 206 -2.22 21.13 -5.97
CA ARG A 206 -2.70 20.80 -7.30
C ARG A 206 -1.81 21.47 -8.33
N ALA A 207 -0.75 20.75 -8.74
CA ALA A 207 0.31 21.30 -9.57
C ALA A 207 -0.12 21.44 -11.04
N HIS A 208 -0.66 20.38 -11.66
CA HIS A 208 -1.00 20.41 -13.07
C HIS A 208 -2.08 19.38 -13.51
N THR A 209 -2.63 18.62 -12.61
CA THR A 209 -3.75 17.72 -12.89
C THR A 209 -5.02 18.53 -13.21
N TYR A 210 -5.77 18.08 -14.23
CA TYR A 210 -7.01 18.74 -14.63
C TYR A 210 -8.19 18.11 -13.86
N GLY A 211 -8.61 18.78 -12.80
CA GLY A 211 -9.62 18.34 -11.85
C GLY A 211 -9.46 19.10 -10.56
N ASP A 212 -10.21 18.76 -9.53
CA ASP A 212 -10.15 19.37 -8.20
C ASP A 212 -9.42 18.48 -7.16
N GLY A 213 -9.01 17.27 -7.54
CA GLY A 213 -8.20 16.39 -6.70
C GLY A 213 -6.73 16.82 -6.67
N GLU A 214 -6.08 16.62 -5.53
CA GLU A 214 -4.66 16.89 -5.33
C GLU A 214 -3.78 15.93 -6.15
N ASP A 215 -2.63 16.43 -6.63
CA ASP A 215 -1.62 15.65 -7.32
C ASP A 215 -0.21 15.78 -6.70
N TYR A 216 -0.15 16.51 -5.59
CA TYR A 216 0.98 16.58 -4.68
C TYR A 216 0.51 16.39 -3.25
N VAL A 217 1.21 15.53 -2.51
CA VAL A 217 0.99 15.28 -1.08
C VAL A 217 2.32 15.14 -0.38
N LYS A 218 2.54 15.92 0.65
CA LYS A 218 3.64 15.76 1.60
C LYS A 218 3.06 15.45 2.97
N MET A 219 3.38 14.31 3.53
CA MET A 219 2.87 13.87 4.83
C MET A 219 4.00 13.44 5.75
N ILE A 220 3.94 13.87 7.01
CA ILE A 220 4.85 13.43 8.07
C ILE A 220 4.01 12.79 9.17
N LEU A 221 4.32 11.54 9.47
CA LEU A 221 3.70 10.79 10.55
C LEU A 221 4.69 10.63 11.70
N ARG A 222 4.22 10.91 12.92
CA ARG A 222 5.03 10.83 14.13
C ARG A 222 4.22 10.24 15.27
N ALA A 223 4.86 9.35 16.05
CA ALA A 223 4.25 8.79 17.26
C ALA A 223 5.33 8.56 18.31
N PRO A 224 4.98 8.58 19.62
CA PRO A 224 5.91 8.29 20.68
C PRO A 224 6.58 6.91 20.53
N GLY A 225 7.91 6.87 20.58
CA GLY A 225 8.68 5.63 20.49
C GLY A 225 8.78 5.00 19.09
N ALA A 226 8.10 5.53 18.10
CA ALA A 226 8.18 5.09 16.72
C ALA A 226 9.16 5.96 15.90
N PRO A 227 9.73 5.43 14.79
CA PRO A 227 10.46 6.25 13.84
C PRO A 227 9.54 7.27 13.17
N VAL A 228 10.13 8.41 12.75
CA VAL A 228 9.39 9.37 11.91
C VAL A 228 9.19 8.77 10.52
N CYS A 229 8.01 8.91 9.95
CA CYS A 229 7.75 8.53 8.56
C CYS A 229 7.45 9.78 7.72
N ASP A 230 8.22 9.96 6.66
CA ASP A 230 8.08 11.01 5.65
C ASP A 230 7.55 10.39 4.36
N ILE A 231 6.39 10.85 3.90
CA ILE A 231 5.73 10.37 2.68
C ILE A 231 5.63 11.52 1.69
N GLU A 232 6.07 11.27 0.45
CA GLU A 232 5.84 12.18 -0.66
C GLU A 232 5.16 11.46 -1.82
N ILE A 233 4.12 12.09 -2.36
CA ILE A 233 3.44 11.65 -3.58
C ILE A 233 3.43 12.89 -4.49
N SER A 234 4.07 12.79 -5.66
CA SER A 234 4.22 13.93 -6.54
C SER A 234 4.01 13.54 -8.00
N SER A 235 3.10 14.24 -8.69
CA SER A 235 2.98 14.18 -10.14
C SER A 235 3.79 15.26 -10.85
N ALA A 236 4.60 16.04 -10.11
CA ALA A 236 5.34 17.19 -10.62
C ALA A 236 6.87 17.03 -10.58
N PHE A 237 7.37 15.81 -10.32
CA PHE A 237 8.81 15.54 -10.29
C PHE A 237 9.26 14.85 -11.58
N GLY A 238 9.96 15.57 -12.46
CA GLY A 238 10.29 15.15 -13.84
C GLY A 238 11.66 14.52 -14.05
N PHE A 239 12.52 14.52 -13.06
CA PHE A 239 13.81 13.82 -13.13
C PHE A 239 13.65 12.41 -12.55
N GLY A 240 14.08 11.39 -13.26
CA GLY A 240 13.89 9.98 -12.87
C GLY A 240 13.97 9.76 -11.37
N GLY A 241 13.01 9.05 -10.83
CA GLY A 241 12.51 9.08 -9.47
C GLY A 241 13.53 9.20 -8.35
N LYS A 242 13.17 9.89 -7.30
CA LYS A 242 13.81 9.74 -5.99
C LYS A 242 13.78 8.27 -5.60
N ASP A 243 14.68 7.85 -4.74
CA ASP A 243 14.60 6.51 -4.16
C ASP A 243 13.25 6.33 -3.44
N THR A 244 12.56 5.25 -3.79
CA THR A 244 11.25 4.93 -3.21
C THR A 244 11.36 4.66 -1.71
N TYR A 245 12.48 4.08 -1.29
CA TYR A 245 12.75 3.69 0.09
C TYR A 245 14.00 4.38 0.59
N GLN A 246 13.92 5.06 1.74
CA GLN A 246 15.08 5.51 2.49
C GLN A 246 14.87 5.19 3.97
N VAL A 247 15.90 4.68 4.62
CA VAL A 247 15.90 4.38 6.06
C VAL A 247 17.13 5.03 6.68
N HIS A 248 16.92 5.83 7.69
CA HIS A 248 17.99 6.36 8.53
C HIS A 248 17.98 5.59 9.85
N GLY A 249 19.04 4.86 10.13
CA GLY A 249 19.24 4.16 11.39
C GLY A 249 20.41 4.75 12.18
N THR A 250 20.53 4.35 13.43
CA THR A 250 21.59 4.86 14.33
C THR A 250 22.98 4.34 13.99
N ARG A 251 23.10 3.26 13.20
CA ARG A 251 24.38 2.67 12.77
C ARG A 251 24.54 2.58 11.27
N GLY A 252 23.54 2.96 10.51
CA GLY A 252 23.59 2.88 9.06
C GLY A 252 22.36 3.44 8.38
N CYS A 253 22.35 3.36 7.06
CA CYS A 253 21.26 3.83 6.23
C CYS A 253 20.99 2.86 5.08
N LEU A 254 19.79 2.91 4.53
CA LEU A 254 19.38 2.17 3.34
C LEU A 254 18.72 3.13 2.36
N THR A 255 18.94 2.91 1.07
CA THR A 255 18.24 3.60 0.00
C THR A 255 17.99 2.67 -1.18
N GLY A 256 16.96 2.97 -1.99
CA GLY A 256 16.70 2.25 -3.23
C GLY A 256 15.26 2.31 -3.72
N THR A 257 15.01 1.47 -4.71
CA THR A 257 13.73 1.36 -5.41
C THR A 257 13.30 -0.10 -5.51
N ASP A 258 12.18 -0.37 -6.16
CA ASP A 258 11.77 -1.75 -6.51
C ASP A 258 12.82 -2.50 -7.38
N ASN A 259 13.79 -1.79 -7.97
CA ASN A 259 14.85 -2.38 -8.81
C ASN A 259 16.13 -2.74 -8.05
N GLY A 260 16.22 -2.42 -6.78
CA GLY A 260 17.34 -2.76 -5.93
C GLY A 260 17.48 -1.85 -4.72
N LEU A 261 18.10 -2.39 -3.67
CA LEU A 261 18.38 -1.70 -2.42
C LEU A 261 19.88 -1.70 -2.16
N LYS A 262 20.38 -0.60 -1.58
CA LYS A 262 21.76 -0.48 -1.11
C LYS A 262 21.74 0.02 0.32
N TRP A 263 22.64 -0.49 1.14
CA TRP A 263 22.77 -0.04 2.51
C TRP A 263 24.22 -0.01 2.96
N LYS A 264 24.47 0.92 3.89
CA LYS A 264 25.77 1.09 4.53
C LYS A 264 25.56 1.10 6.04
N TYR A 265 26.49 0.49 6.76
CA TYR A 265 26.46 0.47 8.22
C TYR A 265 27.88 0.28 8.78
N TYR A 266 28.07 0.67 10.05
CA TYR A 266 29.26 0.31 10.80
C TYR A 266 28.91 -0.67 11.91
N VAL A 267 29.91 -1.36 12.42
CA VAL A 267 29.83 -2.30 13.54
C VAL A 267 30.48 -1.65 14.75
N ASP A 268 29.80 -1.66 15.90
CA ASP A 268 30.25 -0.95 17.11
C ASP A 268 31.66 -1.41 17.57
N GLU A 269 32.00 -2.69 17.40
CA GLU A 269 33.30 -3.26 17.75
C GLU A 269 34.45 -2.79 16.86
N GLU A 270 34.16 -2.28 15.68
CA GLU A 270 35.14 -1.76 14.70
C GLU A 270 35.26 -0.24 14.77
N ALA A 271 34.30 0.44 15.43
CA ALA A 271 34.27 1.89 15.53
C ALA A 271 35.26 2.40 16.61
N PRO A 272 35.88 3.56 16.41
CA PRO A 272 36.67 4.21 17.45
C PRO A 272 35.84 4.50 18.71
N GLU A 273 36.47 4.40 19.88
CA GLU A 273 35.82 4.78 21.14
C GLU A 273 35.62 6.28 21.20
N GLN A 274 34.37 6.71 21.43
CA GLN A 274 34.02 8.12 21.51
C GLN A 274 34.12 8.64 22.96
N HIS A 275 34.72 9.80 23.12
CA HIS A 275 34.76 10.53 24.39
C HIS A 275 34.14 11.92 24.22
N LEU A 276 33.17 12.26 25.06
CA LEU A 276 32.56 13.59 25.05
C LEU A 276 33.60 14.67 25.39
N THR A 277 33.86 15.56 24.45
CA THR A 277 34.74 16.73 24.62
C THR A 277 33.89 17.98 24.73
N THR A 278 33.95 18.67 25.88
CA THR A 278 33.21 19.91 26.16
C THR A 278 34.04 21.16 25.93
N THR A 279 35.36 21.03 25.79
CA THR A 279 36.27 22.15 25.49
C THR A 279 36.36 22.32 23.96
N PRO A 280 36.25 23.56 23.43
CA PRO A 280 36.41 23.79 22.00
C PRO A 280 37.77 23.29 21.50
N LEU A 281 37.71 22.45 20.44
CA LEU A 281 38.93 21.92 19.83
C LEU A 281 39.60 22.92 18.93
N ARG A 282 40.93 22.87 18.87
CA ARG A 282 41.77 23.70 17.99
C ARG A 282 43.07 22.97 17.67
N THR A 283 43.66 23.33 16.55
CA THR A 283 45.00 22.93 16.15
C THR A 283 46.07 23.66 17.00
N GLU A 284 47.33 23.30 16.82
CA GLU A 284 48.45 23.96 17.52
C GLU A 284 48.55 25.46 17.22
N ASP A 285 48.18 25.89 16.02
CA ASP A 285 48.12 27.30 15.61
C ASP A 285 46.84 28.02 16.01
N CYS A 286 46.03 27.39 16.92
CA CYS A 286 44.77 27.94 17.42
C CYS A 286 43.62 27.98 16.41
N THR A 287 43.70 27.32 15.26
CA THR A 287 42.57 27.20 14.33
C THR A 287 41.48 26.33 14.92
N PRO A 288 40.22 26.79 15.01
CA PRO A 288 39.09 25.98 15.48
C PRO A 288 38.86 24.77 14.57
N ILE A 289 38.66 23.60 15.18
CA ILE A 289 38.32 22.36 14.46
C ILE A 289 37.08 21.69 15.08
N TYR A 290 36.44 20.85 14.29
CA TYR A 290 35.33 19.99 14.76
C TYR A 290 35.86 18.63 15.14
N CYS A 291 35.21 18.01 16.12
CA CYS A 291 35.40 16.61 16.41
C CYS A 291 34.83 15.76 15.25
N GLY A 292 35.60 14.84 14.74
CA GLY A 292 35.20 13.97 13.64
C GLY A 292 36.00 12.68 13.64
N GLU A 293 35.45 11.67 13.00
CA GLU A 293 36.09 10.37 12.81
C GLU A 293 35.74 9.78 11.46
N GLU A 294 36.56 8.88 10.96
CA GLU A 294 36.25 8.02 9.82
C GLU A 294 35.78 6.66 10.35
N LEU A 295 34.53 6.30 10.04
CA LEU A 295 33.97 4.99 10.43
C LEU A 295 34.29 3.95 9.37
N PRO A 296 34.66 2.71 9.75
CA PRO A 296 34.81 1.60 8.83
C PRO A 296 33.41 1.13 8.36
N MET A 297 32.96 1.69 7.24
CA MET A 297 31.64 1.42 6.70
C MET A 297 31.62 0.13 5.87
N HIS A 298 30.70 -0.77 6.19
CA HIS A 298 30.33 -1.90 5.34
C HIS A 298 29.26 -1.47 4.35
N GLU A 299 29.37 -1.96 3.10
CA GLU A 299 28.38 -1.68 2.04
C GLU A 299 27.84 -3.01 1.50
N GLU A 300 26.54 -3.09 1.37
CA GLU A 300 25.86 -4.25 0.79
C GLU A 300 24.77 -3.77 -0.17
N GLU A 301 24.38 -4.68 -1.09
CA GLU A 301 23.27 -4.44 -2.01
C GLU A 301 22.40 -5.68 -2.19
N TRP A 302 21.16 -5.45 -2.57
CA TRP A 302 20.24 -6.46 -3.03
C TRP A 302 19.68 -6.04 -4.39
N ILE A 303 19.72 -6.98 -5.33
CA ILE A 303 19.14 -6.82 -6.65
C ILE A 303 18.07 -7.91 -6.81
N PRO A 304 16.82 -7.54 -7.19
CA PRO A 304 15.77 -8.51 -7.37
C PRO A 304 16.11 -9.50 -8.49
N ASN A 305 15.74 -10.76 -8.29
CA ASN A 305 15.83 -11.75 -9.36
C ASN A 305 14.78 -11.47 -10.46
N ALA A 306 14.79 -12.22 -11.57
CA ALA A 306 13.91 -11.96 -12.71
C ALA A 306 12.40 -12.06 -12.41
N GLU A 307 12.00 -12.83 -11.40
CA GLU A 307 10.61 -12.95 -10.95
C GLU A 307 10.23 -11.77 -10.07
N GLU A 308 11.05 -11.42 -9.09
CA GLU A 308 10.88 -10.28 -8.20
C GLU A 308 10.88 -8.95 -8.96
N ALA A 309 11.72 -8.82 -9.99
CA ALA A 309 11.82 -7.63 -10.84
C ALA A 309 10.52 -7.33 -11.64
N ARG A 310 9.62 -8.30 -11.77
CA ARG A 310 8.26 -8.08 -12.30
C ARG A 310 7.34 -7.47 -11.24
N THR A 311 7.78 -6.41 -10.63
CA THR A 311 7.29 -5.80 -9.37
C THR A 311 5.78 -5.74 -9.22
N PHE A 312 5.04 -5.36 -10.27
CA PHE A 312 3.58 -5.31 -10.20
C PHE A 312 2.95 -6.70 -10.14
N ASN A 313 3.51 -7.68 -10.84
CA ASN A 313 3.01 -9.04 -10.90
C ASN A 313 3.36 -9.80 -9.61
N SER A 314 4.62 -9.72 -9.15
CA SER A 314 5.10 -10.46 -7.98
C SER A 314 4.36 -10.07 -6.70
N LYS A 315 4.19 -8.78 -6.40
CA LYS A 315 3.44 -8.34 -5.22
C LYS A 315 1.97 -8.77 -5.24
N GLY A 316 1.33 -8.75 -6.42
CA GLY A 316 -0.05 -9.22 -6.57
C GLY A 316 -0.18 -10.74 -6.39
N LEU A 317 0.74 -11.52 -6.95
CA LEU A 317 0.76 -12.98 -6.78
C LEU A 317 1.06 -13.36 -5.32
N ASN A 318 2.00 -12.67 -4.66
CA ASN A 318 2.30 -12.89 -3.25
C ASN A 318 1.07 -12.60 -2.37
N TYR A 319 0.36 -11.51 -2.65
CA TYR A 319 -0.89 -11.19 -1.96
C TYR A 319 -1.93 -12.31 -2.13
N TYR A 320 -2.18 -12.78 -3.36
CA TYR A 320 -3.17 -13.83 -3.62
C TYR A 320 -2.75 -15.19 -3.08
N ASN A 321 -1.46 -15.51 -3.04
CA ASN A 321 -0.99 -16.73 -2.38
C ASN A 321 -1.27 -16.69 -0.88
N ALA A 322 -0.97 -15.56 -0.21
CA ALA A 322 -1.28 -15.39 1.22
C ALA A 322 -2.79 -15.41 1.50
N LEU A 323 -3.60 -14.77 0.63
CA LEU A 323 -5.06 -14.79 0.75
C LEU A 323 -5.61 -16.21 0.60
N TYR A 324 -5.08 -17.00 -0.35
CA TYR A 324 -5.46 -18.39 -0.53
C TYR A 324 -5.19 -19.22 0.74
N ASP A 325 -4.02 -19.06 1.33
CA ASP A 325 -3.65 -19.77 2.56
C ASP A 325 -4.60 -19.39 3.71
N THR A 326 -4.93 -18.10 3.85
CA THR A 326 -5.90 -17.63 4.84
C THR A 326 -7.28 -18.28 4.64
N LEU A 327 -7.81 -18.25 3.41
CA LEU A 327 -9.15 -18.76 3.10
C LEU A 327 -9.26 -20.28 3.20
N THR A 328 -8.16 -21.02 3.01
CA THR A 328 -8.19 -22.50 2.98
C THR A 328 -7.72 -23.16 4.27
N THR A 329 -6.83 -22.50 5.02
CA THR A 329 -6.24 -23.06 6.25
C THR A 329 -6.64 -22.30 7.52
N GLY A 330 -7.24 -21.11 7.39
CA GLY A 330 -7.51 -20.21 8.51
C GLY A 330 -6.26 -19.48 9.04
N ALA A 331 -5.15 -19.49 8.29
CA ALA A 331 -3.95 -18.73 8.65
C ALA A 331 -4.28 -17.22 8.77
N PRO A 332 -3.69 -16.51 9.75
CA PRO A 332 -3.91 -15.07 9.88
C PRO A 332 -3.47 -14.33 8.64
N PHE A 333 -4.33 -13.44 8.13
CA PHE A 333 -3.93 -12.56 7.04
C PHE A 333 -3.03 -11.43 7.55
N LEU A 334 -2.01 -11.06 6.76
CA LEU A 334 -1.01 -10.07 7.16
C LEU A 334 -1.61 -8.68 7.37
N ILE A 335 -2.57 -8.30 6.52
CA ILE A 335 -3.19 -6.97 6.55
C ILE A 335 -4.50 -7.04 7.35
N LYS A 336 -4.61 -6.22 8.39
CA LYS A 336 -5.77 -6.21 9.27
C LYS A 336 -6.66 -5.01 9.00
N ASN A 337 -7.94 -5.15 9.30
CA ASN A 337 -8.92 -4.09 9.08
C ASN A 337 -8.75 -2.89 10.00
N ASP A 338 -8.20 -3.05 11.20
CA ASP A 338 -7.86 -1.95 12.11
C ASP A 338 -6.71 -1.09 11.55
N GLU A 339 -5.77 -1.68 10.82
CA GLU A 339 -4.72 -0.97 10.09
C GLU A 339 -5.31 -0.10 8.97
N ILE A 340 -6.27 -0.65 8.23
CA ILE A 340 -6.99 0.10 7.18
C ILE A 340 -7.84 1.23 7.77
N LEU A 341 -8.50 0.97 8.90
CA LEU A 341 -9.26 1.99 9.62
C LEU A 341 -8.37 3.16 10.06
N LEU A 342 -7.17 2.86 10.54
CA LEU A 342 -6.18 3.86 10.91
C LEU A 342 -5.73 4.69 9.70
N GLN A 343 -5.49 4.06 8.53
CA GLN A 343 -5.19 4.77 7.29
C GLN A 343 -6.32 5.74 6.89
N LEU A 344 -7.58 5.31 7.01
CA LEU A 344 -8.72 6.17 6.70
C LEU A 344 -8.82 7.38 7.65
N LYS A 345 -8.58 7.19 8.94
CA LYS A 345 -8.55 8.28 9.93
C LYS A 345 -7.45 9.30 9.62
N ILE A 346 -6.25 8.82 9.24
CA ILE A 346 -5.15 9.69 8.80
C ILE A 346 -5.52 10.43 7.51
N THR A 347 -6.19 9.77 6.58
CA THR A 347 -6.65 10.37 5.33
C THR A 347 -7.67 11.49 5.60
N GLU A 348 -8.64 11.28 6.48
CA GLU A 348 -9.61 12.31 6.88
C GLU A 348 -8.93 13.50 7.55
N GLU A 349 -7.98 13.25 8.45
CA GLU A 349 -7.20 14.30 9.11
C GLU A 349 -6.37 15.11 8.10
N ALA A 350 -5.73 14.45 7.12
CA ALA A 350 -4.98 15.09 6.07
C ALA A 350 -5.87 16.03 5.22
N TYR A 351 -7.07 15.60 4.84
CA TYR A 351 -8.05 16.46 4.15
C TYR A 351 -8.57 17.59 5.03
N ARG A 352 -8.77 17.35 6.32
CA ARG A 352 -9.17 18.40 7.27
C ARG A 352 -8.12 19.51 7.35
N GLN A 353 -6.82 19.17 7.35
CA GLN A 353 -5.74 20.15 7.35
C GLN A 353 -5.67 20.99 6.06
N ASN A 354 -6.19 20.47 4.96
CA ASN A 354 -6.14 21.08 3.64
C ASN A 354 -7.54 21.46 3.11
N ALA A 355 -8.52 21.66 4.00
CA ALA A 355 -9.94 21.87 3.63
C ALA A 355 -10.15 23.08 2.69
N ASP A 356 -9.31 24.10 2.76
CA ASP A 356 -9.42 25.29 1.91
C ASP A 356 -9.13 24.99 0.43
N MET A 357 -8.40 23.95 0.12
CA MET A 357 -8.09 23.52 -1.24
C MET A 357 -9.32 22.98 -1.98
N PHE A 358 -10.34 22.52 -1.25
CA PHE A 358 -11.52 21.82 -1.79
C PHE A 358 -12.82 22.62 -1.65
N LYS A 359 -12.73 23.95 -1.38
CA LYS A 359 -13.85 24.91 -1.32
C LYS A 359 -14.30 25.42 -2.67
#